data_7ee5037e39b1492d62e5fca35d9198aa
#
_entry.id   7ee5037e39b1492d62e5fca35d9198aa
#
_cell.length_a   1.000
_cell.length_b   1.000
_cell.length_c   1.000
_cell.angle_alpha   90.00
_cell.angle_beta   90.00
_cell.angle_gamma   90.00
#
_symmetry.space_group_name_H-M   'P 1'
#
loop_
_entity.id
_entity.type
_entity.pdbx_description
1 polymer ?
#
loop_
_entity_poly.entity_id
_entity_poly.type
_entity_poly.pdbx_seq_one_letter_code
_entity_poly.pdbx_strand_id
1 'polypeptide(L)'
;MKIIFCDSVIDNKVVEPDYQSEFDSAKENEFETHIFSFEELTDGNINGALKFIKSSDTKEFGIYRGWMMTPKVYEQFYNGLLKKNIELINNPTEYEHCHYLPNSYDKIVGETPKSNWTKDLSKAKIIELTNEFGDKPIIVKDFVKSEKHNWNDACFIPNASDKTKVEKIVDRFLELRGDYLNKGIVFREFEELEFLTDHSKSGMPLTKEFRIVFLNKNVVQIYNYWDEGNYDSEIPDIDFFKNIAESIESNFFTMDVAKKKNGGWIIMELGDGQVAGLPDNANRNIYYKQIKNGVQQWL
;
A
#
# COMPACT_ATOMS: atom_id res chain seq x y z
N MET A 1 7.57 22.88 2.09
CA MET A 1 6.94 21.61 1.69
C MET A 1 5.54 21.52 2.25
N LYS A 2 4.61 20.98 1.48
CA LYS A 2 3.18 20.89 1.80
C LYS A 2 2.77 19.46 2.11
N ILE A 3 1.85 19.27 3.07
CA ILE A 3 1.15 17.98 3.27
C ILE A 3 -0.31 18.20 2.85
N ILE A 4 -0.80 17.35 1.96
CA ILE A 4 -2.11 17.51 1.34
C ILE A 4 -2.98 16.33 1.76
N PHE A 5 -4.09 16.62 2.45
CA PHE A 5 -5.02 15.63 2.99
C PHE A 5 -6.33 15.63 2.22
N CYS A 6 -7.01 14.47 2.20
CA CYS A 6 -8.39 14.41 1.73
C CYS A 6 -9.35 15.01 2.76
N ASP A 7 -10.45 15.57 2.24
CA ASP A 7 -11.53 16.12 3.05
C ASP A 7 -12.42 15.01 3.64
N SER A 8 -13.20 15.42 4.62
CA SER A 8 -14.32 14.62 5.12
C SER A 8 -15.48 14.63 4.13
N VAL A 9 -16.14 13.49 3.96
CA VAL A 9 -17.35 13.35 3.11
C VAL A 9 -18.47 14.33 3.52
N ILE A 10 -18.50 14.75 4.81
CA ILE A 10 -19.56 15.61 5.34
C ILE A 10 -19.22 17.10 5.16
N ASP A 11 -17.94 17.48 5.28
CA ASP A 11 -17.50 18.89 5.20
C ASP A 11 -16.14 18.97 4.51
N ASN A 12 -16.13 19.56 3.32
CA ASN A 12 -14.93 19.71 2.49
C ASN A 12 -13.88 20.71 3.02
N LYS A 13 -14.10 21.30 4.20
CA LYS A 13 -13.14 22.16 4.89
C LYS A 13 -12.48 21.45 6.08
N VAL A 14 -12.92 20.27 6.40
CA VAL A 14 -12.41 19.45 7.50
C VAL A 14 -11.69 18.25 6.91
N VAL A 15 -10.55 17.90 7.49
CA VAL A 15 -9.82 16.71 7.08
C VAL A 15 -10.64 15.45 7.41
N GLU A 16 -10.48 14.42 6.61
CA GLU A 16 -11.07 13.10 6.88
C GLU A 16 -10.70 12.64 8.31
N PRO A 17 -11.68 12.22 9.14
CA PRO A 17 -11.45 11.87 10.54
C PRO A 17 -10.31 10.87 10.78
N ASP A 18 -10.14 9.88 9.91
CA ASP A 18 -9.06 8.89 10.01
C ASP A 18 -7.66 9.51 9.90
N TYR A 19 -7.56 10.69 9.28
CA TYR A 19 -6.30 11.44 9.11
C TYR A 19 -6.16 12.65 10.04
N GLN A 20 -7.14 12.89 10.96
CA GLN A 20 -7.10 14.07 11.84
C GLN A 20 -5.82 14.13 12.68
N SER A 21 -5.41 13.02 13.29
CA SER A 21 -4.19 12.96 14.12
C SER A 21 -2.91 13.18 13.31
N GLU A 22 -2.88 12.76 12.06
CA GLU A 22 -1.77 13.04 11.13
C GLU A 22 -1.74 14.52 10.74
N PHE A 23 -2.91 15.12 10.45
CA PHE A 23 -3.04 16.52 10.10
C PHE A 23 -2.56 17.44 11.23
N ASP A 24 -2.96 17.15 12.48
CA ASP A 24 -2.53 17.91 13.65
C ASP A 24 -1.01 17.78 13.87
N SER A 25 -0.48 16.56 13.78
CA SER A 25 0.96 16.31 13.92
C SER A 25 1.79 16.97 12.82
N ALA A 26 1.27 17.01 11.57
CA ALA A 26 1.94 17.73 10.48
C ALA A 26 2.04 19.23 10.78
N LYS A 27 0.96 19.85 11.31
CA LYS A 27 0.97 21.26 11.74
C LYS A 27 1.93 21.51 12.90
N GLU A 28 1.94 20.65 13.91
CA GLU A 28 2.87 20.74 15.04
C GLU A 28 4.33 20.69 14.59
N ASN A 29 4.61 19.97 13.50
CA ASN A 29 5.93 19.92 12.88
C ASN A 29 6.15 21.01 11.82
N GLU A 30 5.31 22.05 11.81
CA GLU A 30 5.43 23.24 10.96
C GLU A 30 5.34 22.96 9.45
N PHE A 31 4.63 21.91 9.05
CA PHE A 31 4.27 21.72 7.65
C PHE A 31 3.10 22.62 7.26
N GLU A 32 3.14 23.16 6.06
CA GLU A 32 1.97 23.79 5.45
C GLU A 32 0.98 22.71 5.04
N THR A 33 -0.19 22.67 5.69
CA THR A 33 -1.22 21.65 5.45
C THR A 33 -2.34 22.19 4.58
N HIS A 34 -2.80 21.37 3.63
CA HIS A 34 -3.91 21.67 2.74
C HIS A 34 -4.93 20.53 2.76
N ILE A 35 -6.17 20.87 2.42
CA ILE A 35 -7.27 19.92 2.26
C ILE A 35 -7.82 20.07 0.84
N PHE A 36 -8.08 18.94 0.17
CA PHE A 36 -8.73 18.90 -1.13
C PHE A 36 -9.96 18.01 -1.09
N SER A 37 -10.90 18.20 -2.01
CA SER A 37 -12.09 17.34 -2.07
C SER A 37 -11.82 16.06 -2.85
N PHE A 38 -11.85 14.94 -2.12
CA PHE A 38 -11.65 13.60 -2.69
C PHE A 38 -12.82 13.20 -3.61
N GLU A 39 -14.05 13.52 -3.24
CA GLU A 39 -15.24 13.24 -4.04
C GLU A 39 -15.18 13.96 -5.39
N GLU A 40 -14.96 15.28 -5.38
CA GLU A 40 -14.83 16.07 -6.61
C GLU A 40 -13.71 15.54 -7.52
N LEU A 41 -12.60 15.06 -6.93
CA LEU A 41 -11.49 14.45 -7.68
C LEU A 41 -11.93 13.14 -8.36
N THR A 42 -12.60 12.27 -7.63
CA THR A 42 -13.06 10.97 -8.16
C THR A 42 -14.14 11.11 -9.22
N ASP A 43 -14.96 12.17 -9.13
CA ASP A 43 -15.95 12.57 -10.12
C ASP A 43 -15.32 13.26 -11.35
N GLY A 44 -14.01 13.46 -11.34
CA GLY A 44 -13.25 14.07 -12.46
C GLY A 44 -13.25 15.60 -12.47
N ASN A 45 -13.81 16.26 -11.44
CA ASN A 45 -13.80 17.72 -11.31
C ASN A 45 -12.53 18.21 -10.60
N ILE A 46 -11.39 18.15 -11.27
CA ILE A 46 -10.09 18.58 -10.70
C ILE A 46 -10.09 20.02 -10.20
N ASN A 47 -10.80 20.93 -10.86
CA ASN A 47 -10.86 22.32 -10.43
C ASN A 47 -11.66 22.49 -9.13
N GLY A 48 -12.77 21.76 -8.99
CA GLY A 48 -13.54 21.68 -7.74
C GLY A 48 -12.72 21.07 -6.62
N ALA A 49 -12.04 19.95 -6.90
CA ALA A 49 -11.20 19.26 -5.95
C ALA A 49 -10.11 20.15 -5.35
N LEU A 50 -9.44 20.93 -6.16
CA LEU A 50 -8.28 21.76 -5.76
C LEU A 50 -8.64 23.24 -5.48
N LYS A 51 -9.92 23.58 -5.32
CA LYS A 51 -10.34 25.00 -5.20
C LYS A 51 -9.76 25.72 -3.98
N PHE A 52 -9.48 24.99 -2.88
CA PHE A 52 -8.93 25.56 -1.65
C PHE A 52 -7.40 25.53 -1.59
N ILE A 53 -6.74 24.85 -2.52
CA ILE A 53 -5.28 24.82 -2.61
C ILE A 53 -4.83 25.99 -3.46
N LYS A 54 -4.10 26.92 -2.85
CA LYS A 54 -3.53 28.08 -3.55
C LYS A 54 -2.32 27.64 -4.38
N SER A 55 -2.10 28.31 -5.52
CA SER A 55 -0.87 28.14 -6.28
C SER A 55 0.30 28.73 -5.52
N SER A 56 1.46 28.06 -5.61
CA SER A 56 2.72 28.60 -5.10
C SER A 56 3.39 29.47 -6.16
N ASP A 57 4.13 30.50 -5.73
CA ASP A 57 4.87 31.39 -6.64
C ASP A 57 6.08 30.66 -7.26
N THR A 58 6.65 29.73 -6.52
CA THR A 58 7.77 28.87 -6.94
C THR A 58 7.36 27.40 -6.84
N LYS A 59 8.12 26.53 -7.50
CA LYS A 59 7.92 25.08 -7.40
C LYS A 59 8.15 24.64 -5.95
N GLU A 60 7.18 23.93 -5.39
CA GLU A 60 7.23 23.34 -4.07
C GLU A 60 6.92 21.84 -4.13
N PHE A 61 7.47 21.09 -3.18
CA PHE A 61 7.14 19.68 -3.04
C PHE A 61 5.98 19.46 -2.07
N GLY A 62 5.19 18.43 -2.35
CA GLY A 62 4.07 17.99 -1.53
C GLY A 62 4.09 16.50 -1.25
N ILE A 63 3.51 16.10 -0.13
CA ILE A 63 3.16 14.72 0.16
C ILE A 63 1.64 14.65 0.30
N TYR A 64 1.03 13.72 -0.41
CA TYR A 64 -0.36 13.37 -0.22
C TYR A 64 -0.50 12.41 0.97
N ARG A 65 -1.51 12.60 1.82
CA ARG A 65 -1.92 11.66 2.85
C ARG A 65 -3.44 11.49 2.81
N GLY A 66 -3.89 10.30 2.44
CA GLY A 66 -5.33 10.04 2.30
C GLY A 66 -5.65 8.69 1.69
N TRP A 67 -6.88 8.56 1.21
CA TRP A 67 -7.40 7.34 0.61
C TRP A 67 -6.66 6.94 -0.66
N MET A 68 -6.58 5.62 -0.90
CA MET A 68 -6.02 5.08 -2.14
C MET A 68 -6.79 5.60 -3.36
N MET A 69 -6.05 5.89 -4.41
CA MET A 69 -6.58 6.32 -5.70
C MET A 69 -6.25 5.27 -6.77
N THR A 70 -7.10 5.15 -7.79
CA THR A 70 -6.65 4.48 -9.00
C THR A 70 -5.51 5.29 -9.63
N PRO A 71 -4.55 4.68 -10.34
CA PRO A 71 -3.46 5.42 -10.99
C PRO A 71 -3.94 6.56 -11.90
N LYS A 72 -5.07 6.38 -12.60
CA LYS A 72 -5.68 7.42 -13.43
C LYS A 72 -6.13 8.63 -12.61
N VAL A 73 -6.77 8.41 -11.46
CA VAL A 73 -7.21 9.49 -10.55
C VAL A 73 -5.99 10.17 -9.94
N TYR A 74 -4.99 9.40 -9.53
CA TYR A 74 -3.74 9.95 -9.02
C TYR A 74 -3.01 10.82 -10.04
N GLU A 75 -2.94 10.39 -11.31
CA GLU A 75 -2.36 11.19 -12.40
C GLU A 75 -3.09 12.52 -12.61
N GLN A 76 -4.43 12.52 -12.56
CA GLN A 76 -5.21 13.76 -12.64
C GLN A 76 -4.92 14.69 -11.47
N PHE A 77 -4.83 14.13 -10.25
CA PHE A 77 -4.49 14.88 -9.04
C PHE A 77 -3.09 15.49 -9.13
N TYR A 78 -2.09 14.68 -9.45
CA TYR A 78 -0.71 15.09 -9.64
C TYR A 78 -0.59 16.24 -10.66
N ASN A 79 -1.18 16.06 -11.85
CA ASN A 79 -1.16 17.06 -12.91
C ASN A 79 -1.92 18.37 -12.53
N GLY A 80 -2.99 18.24 -11.74
CA GLY A 80 -3.71 19.39 -11.19
C GLY A 80 -2.87 20.20 -10.21
N LEU A 81 -2.13 19.53 -9.33
CA LEU A 81 -1.21 20.16 -8.38
C LEU A 81 0.01 20.78 -9.08
N LEU A 82 0.56 20.14 -10.11
CA LEU A 82 1.64 20.71 -10.92
C LEU A 82 1.27 22.07 -11.54
N LYS A 83 0.02 22.24 -11.98
CA LYS A 83 -0.49 23.54 -12.49
C LYS A 83 -0.54 24.62 -11.40
N LYS A 84 -0.43 24.22 -10.14
CA LYS A 84 -0.34 25.11 -8.97
C LYS A 84 1.09 25.24 -8.43
N ASN A 85 2.10 24.80 -9.19
CA ASN A 85 3.51 24.73 -8.78
C ASN A 85 3.76 23.83 -7.56
N ILE A 86 2.93 22.79 -7.36
CA ILE A 86 3.10 21.80 -6.31
C ILE A 86 3.37 20.45 -6.98
N GLU A 87 4.54 19.87 -6.73
CA GLU A 87 4.93 18.55 -7.22
C GLU A 87 4.86 17.54 -6.09
N LEU A 88 4.06 16.47 -6.25
CA LEU A 88 4.03 15.41 -5.25
C LEU A 88 5.33 14.60 -5.29
N ILE A 89 5.71 14.08 -4.12
CA ILE A 89 6.96 13.34 -3.91
C ILE A 89 7.09 12.11 -4.80
N ASN A 90 5.98 11.45 -5.10
CA ASN A 90 5.91 10.39 -6.09
C ASN A 90 5.15 10.91 -7.32
N ASN A 91 5.75 10.75 -8.49
CA ASN A 91 5.04 10.97 -9.75
C ASN A 91 4.08 9.79 -10.04
N PRO A 92 3.20 9.89 -11.07
CA PRO A 92 2.22 8.82 -11.36
C PRO A 92 2.83 7.44 -11.62
N THR A 93 4.01 7.37 -12.23
CA THR A 93 4.72 6.10 -12.48
C THR A 93 5.24 5.51 -11.17
N GLU A 94 5.83 6.32 -10.31
CA GLU A 94 6.33 5.93 -8.98
C GLU A 94 5.19 5.49 -8.06
N TYR A 95 4.04 6.18 -8.12
CA TYR A 95 2.82 5.77 -7.41
C TYR A 95 2.36 4.38 -7.88
N GLU A 96 2.18 4.19 -9.19
CA GLU A 96 1.71 2.93 -9.76
C GLU A 96 2.70 1.78 -9.50
N HIS A 97 4.01 2.07 -9.45
CA HIS A 97 5.07 1.10 -9.20
C HIS A 97 4.88 0.37 -7.86
N CYS A 98 4.61 1.09 -6.78
CA CYS A 98 4.37 0.48 -5.47
C CYS A 98 2.90 0.12 -5.22
N HIS A 99 1.96 0.70 -6.00
CA HIS A 99 0.54 0.43 -5.84
C HIS A 99 0.11 -0.92 -6.43
N TYR A 100 0.67 -1.32 -7.57
CA TYR A 100 0.38 -2.59 -8.23
C TYR A 100 1.53 -3.58 -8.08
N LEU A 101 1.28 -4.72 -7.41
CA LEU A 101 2.29 -5.77 -7.24
C LEU A 101 3.01 -6.14 -8.55
N PRO A 102 2.35 -6.31 -9.70
CA PRO A 102 3.02 -6.62 -10.95
C PRO A 102 4.10 -5.62 -11.39
N ASN A 103 3.97 -4.35 -11.00
CA ASN A 103 4.86 -3.30 -11.48
C ASN A 103 6.19 -3.25 -10.71
N SER A 104 6.21 -3.78 -9.49
CA SER A 104 7.40 -3.82 -8.63
C SER A 104 7.95 -5.24 -8.41
N TYR A 105 7.28 -6.26 -8.91
CA TYR A 105 7.62 -7.65 -8.63
C TYR A 105 9.05 -8.03 -9.05
N ASP A 106 9.51 -7.55 -10.21
CA ASP A 106 10.86 -7.81 -10.73
C ASP A 106 11.96 -7.26 -9.81
N LYS A 107 11.66 -6.23 -9.01
CA LYS A 107 12.62 -5.62 -8.06
C LYS A 107 12.75 -6.40 -6.75
N ILE A 108 11.77 -7.25 -6.44
CA ILE A 108 11.69 -8.01 -5.19
C ILE A 108 11.60 -9.52 -5.41
N VAL A 109 11.79 -9.99 -6.64
CA VAL A 109 11.79 -11.42 -6.97
C VAL A 109 12.86 -12.17 -6.17
N GLY A 110 12.49 -13.30 -5.57
CA GLY A 110 13.36 -14.05 -4.65
C GLY A 110 13.17 -13.66 -3.19
N GLU A 111 12.80 -12.43 -2.91
CA GLU A 111 12.55 -11.90 -1.56
C GLU A 111 11.04 -11.72 -1.26
N THR A 112 10.20 -12.13 -2.17
CA THR A 112 8.72 -12.13 -2.08
C THR A 112 8.19 -13.49 -2.56
N PRO A 113 7.01 -13.95 -2.11
CA PRO A 113 6.44 -15.20 -2.59
C PRO A 113 6.29 -15.20 -4.12
N LYS A 114 6.61 -16.34 -4.77
CA LYS A 114 6.40 -16.50 -6.21
C LYS A 114 5.00 -16.05 -6.58
N SER A 115 4.90 -15.17 -7.57
CA SER A 115 3.64 -14.63 -8.04
C SER A 115 3.58 -14.61 -9.56
N ASN A 116 2.40 -14.83 -10.12
CA ASN A 116 2.09 -14.56 -11.52
C ASN A 116 0.73 -13.87 -11.62
N TRP A 117 0.42 -13.28 -12.75
CA TRP A 117 -0.79 -12.45 -12.90
C TRP A 117 -1.27 -12.38 -14.35
N THR A 118 -2.53 -11.96 -14.49
CA THR A 118 -3.13 -11.72 -15.79
C THR A 118 -4.24 -10.68 -15.71
N LYS A 119 -4.50 -10.00 -16.82
CA LYS A 119 -5.72 -9.21 -17.07
C LYS A 119 -6.78 -10.01 -17.83
N ASP A 120 -6.40 -11.15 -18.40
CA ASP A 120 -7.32 -12.08 -19.03
C ASP A 120 -7.95 -12.97 -17.95
N LEU A 121 -9.23 -12.75 -17.70
CA LEU A 121 -10.00 -13.46 -16.67
C LEU A 121 -10.66 -14.75 -17.20
N SER A 122 -10.29 -15.21 -18.41
CA SER A 122 -10.79 -16.47 -18.94
C SER A 122 -10.33 -17.66 -18.08
N LYS A 123 -11.22 -18.64 -17.90
CA LYS A 123 -10.90 -19.85 -17.13
C LYS A 123 -9.67 -20.58 -17.65
N ALA A 124 -9.48 -20.60 -18.98
CA ALA A 124 -8.31 -21.21 -19.58
C ALA A 124 -7.01 -20.54 -19.12
N LYS A 125 -6.96 -19.20 -19.11
CA LYS A 125 -5.78 -18.44 -18.67
C LYS A 125 -5.55 -18.58 -17.15
N ILE A 126 -6.60 -18.59 -16.36
CA ILE A 126 -6.53 -18.81 -14.90
C ILE A 126 -5.89 -20.19 -14.61
N ILE A 127 -6.38 -21.25 -15.26
CA ILE A 127 -5.85 -22.60 -15.07
C ILE A 127 -4.42 -22.73 -15.59
N GLU A 128 -4.09 -22.10 -16.72
CA GLU A 128 -2.69 -22.03 -17.22
C GLU A 128 -1.76 -21.49 -16.13
N LEU A 129 -2.10 -20.33 -15.56
CA LEU A 129 -1.26 -19.67 -14.55
C LEU A 129 -1.16 -20.44 -13.23
N THR A 130 -2.26 -21.02 -12.76
CA THR A 130 -2.23 -21.79 -11.50
C THR A 130 -1.44 -23.08 -11.64
N ASN A 131 -1.41 -23.71 -12.82
CA ASN A 131 -0.58 -24.91 -13.07
C ASN A 131 0.93 -24.67 -12.85
N GLU A 132 1.41 -23.41 -12.94
CA GLU A 132 2.82 -23.08 -12.69
C GLU A 132 3.25 -23.28 -11.23
N PHE A 133 2.29 -23.41 -10.31
CA PHE A 133 2.54 -23.65 -8.89
C PHE A 133 2.50 -25.13 -8.51
N GLY A 134 2.09 -26.03 -9.47
CA GLY A 134 1.94 -27.46 -9.20
C GLY A 134 0.86 -27.72 -8.16
N ASP A 135 1.18 -28.52 -7.15
CA ASP A 135 0.28 -28.90 -6.04
C ASP A 135 0.39 -27.97 -4.82
N LYS A 136 1.16 -26.91 -4.92
CA LYS A 136 1.36 -25.97 -3.81
C LYS A 136 0.10 -25.18 -3.49
N PRO A 137 -0.07 -24.77 -2.20
CA PRO A 137 -1.10 -23.84 -1.83
C PRO A 137 -0.77 -22.43 -2.36
N ILE A 138 -1.80 -21.70 -2.80
CA ILE A 138 -1.69 -20.33 -3.30
C ILE A 138 -2.79 -19.44 -2.74
N ILE A 139 -2.60 -18.13 -2.84
CA ILE A 139 -3.66 -17.14 -2.63
C ILE A 139 -4.01 -16.46 -3.93
N VAL A 140 -5.26 -16.02 -4.05
CA VAL A 140 -5.74 -15.14 -5.11
C VAL A 140 -5.98 -13.75 -4.55
N LYS A 141 -5.56 -12.73 -5.31
CA LYS A 141 -5.82 -11.31 -5.05
C LYS A 141 -5.96 -10.56 -6.37
N ASP A 142 -6.45 -9.33 -6.34
CA ASP A 142 -6.24 -8.43 -7.46
C ASP A 142 -4.83 -7.80 -7.39
N PHE A 143 -4.51 -6.85 -8.26
CA PHE A 143 -3.18 -6.23 -8.26
C PHE A 143 -2.85 -5.48 -6.96
N VAL A 144 -3.86 -5.19 -6.11
CA VAL A 144 -3.75 -4.45 -4.84
C VAL A 144 -4.30 -5.23 -3.65
N LYS A 145 -5.54 -5.71 -3.73
CA LYS A 145 -6.31 -6.22 -2.59
C LYS A 145 -6.59 -7.72 -2.68
N SER A 146 -6.65 -8.36 -1.52
CA SER A 146 -7.14 -9.75 -1.36
C SER A 146 -8.45 -9.76 -0.57
N GLU A 147 -9.21 -10.85 -0.70
CA GLU A 147 -10.42 -11.11 0.07
C GLU A 147 -10.11 -11.94 1.34
N LYS A 148 -9.11 -11.50 2.13
CA LYS A 148 -8.63 -12.23 3.31
C LYS A 148 -9.69 -12.48 4.39
N HIS A 149 -10.76 -11.67 4.43
CA HIS A 149 -11.90 -11.87 5.33
C HIS A 149 -12.79 -13.05 4.89
N ASN A 150 -12.68 -13.44 3.62
CA ASN A 150 -13.34 -14.59 3.02
C ASN A 150 -12.31 -15.68 2.66
N TRP A 151 -11.42 -15.99 3.61
CA TRP A 151 -10.19 -16.76 3.39
C TRP A 151 -10.41 -18.06 2.60
N ASN A 152 -11.30 -18.94 3.07
CA ASN A 152 -11.53 -20.24 2.46
C ASN A 152 -12.39 -20.22 1.19
N ASP A 153 -13.14 -19.13 0.97
CA ASP A 153 -14.11 -19.04 -0.12
C ASP A 153 -13.63 -18.19 -1.28
N ALA A 154 -12.78 -17.18 -1.02
CA ALA A 154 -12.41 -16.19 -2.02
C ALA A 154 -10.93 -15.74 -1.96
N CYS A 155 -10.07 -16.44 -1.21
CA CYS A 155 -8.66 -16.05 -1.10
C CYS A 155 -7.71 -17.25 -1.19
N PHE A 156 -7.85 -18.26 -0.35
CA PHE A 156 -6.91 -19.36 -0.21
C PHE A 156 -7.31 -20.56 -1.05
N ILE A 157 -6.39 -21.03 -1.87
CA ILE A 157 -6.50 -22.22 -2.73
C ILE A 157 -5.49 -23.25 -2.21
N PRO A 158 -5.92 -24.34 -1.54
CA PRO A 158 -5.02 -25.26 -0.89
C PRO A 158 -4.17 -26.11 -1.84
N ASN A 159 -4.58 -26.27 -3.10
CA ASN A 159 -3.85 -26.97 -4.13
C ASN A 159 -4.11 -26.30 -5.50
N ALA A 160 -3.07 -25.70 -6.08
CA ALA A 160 -3.17 -24.97 -7.34
C ALA A 160 -3.48 -25.87 -8.56
N SER A 161 -3.26 -27.19 -8.47
CA SER A 161 -3.60 -28.15 -9.52
C SER A 161 -5.05 -28.66 -9.46
N ASP A 162 -5.80 -28.38 -8.37
CA ASP A 162 -7.23 -28.68 -8.26
C ASP A 162 -8.07 -27.64 -9.02
N LYS A 163 -8.26 -27.88 -10.31
CA LYS A 163 -8.98 -26.95 -11.23
C LYS A 163 -10.37 -26.59 -10.72
N THR A 164 -11.10 -27.54 -10.13
CA THR A 164 -12.45 -27.29 -9.62
C THR A 164 -12.43 -26.33 -8.46
N LYS A 165 -11.47 -26.50 -7.53
CA LYS A 165 -11.31 -25.61 -6.39
C LYS A 165 -10.81 -24.24 -6.82
N VAL A 166 -9.85 -24.18 -7.75
CA VAL A 166 -9.35 -22.93 -8.34
C VAL A 166 -10.52 -22.14 -8.95
N GLU A 167 -11.28 -22.74 -9.86
CA GLU A 167 -12.41 -22.05 -10.50
C GLU A 167 -13.43 -21.53 -9.46
N LYS A 168 -13.81 -22.36 -8.49
CA LYS A 168 -14.78 -21.98 -7.47
C LYS A 168 -14.32 -20.76 -6.66
N ILE A 169 -13.06 -20.76 -6.20
CA ILE A 169 -12.52 -19.67 -5.36
C ILE A 169 -12.33 -18.40 -6.18
N VAL A 170 -11.83 -18.52 -7.43
CA VAL A 170 -11.63 -17.38 -8.32
C VAL A 170 -12.96 -16.75 -8.73
N ASP A 171 -13.97 -17.56 -9.09
CA ASP A 171 -15.31 -17.05 -9.43
C ASP A 171 -15.88 -16.25 -8.23
N ARG A 172 -15.74 -16.79 -7.00
CA ARG A 172 -16.19 -16.08 -5.79
C ARG A 172 -15.39 -14.82 -5.50
N PHE A 173 -14.07 -14.85 -5.68
CA PHE A 173 -13.22 -13.66 -5.57
C PHE A 173 -13.67 -12.56 -6.54
N LEU A 174 -13.85 -12.90 -7.82
CA LEU A 174 -14.28 -11.94 -8.84
C LEU A 174 -15.67 -11.39 -8.56
N GLU A 175 -16.61 -12.23 -8.08
CA GLU A 175 -17.94 -11.77 -7.65
C GLU A 175 -17.84 -10.72 -6.53
N LEU A 176 -17.04 -10.97 -5.50
CA LEU A 176 -16.89 -10.05 -4.37
C LEU A 176 -16.16 -8.76 -4.76
N ARG A 177 -15.20 -8.84 -5.68
CA ARG A 177 -14.51 -7.64 -6.17
C ARG A 177 -15.38 -6.79 -7.09
N GLY A 178 -16.19 -7.40 -7.93
CA GLY A 178 -17.09 -6.68 -8.85
C GLY A 178 -16.38 -5.52 -9.56
N ASP A 179 -16.99 -4.34 -9.51
CA ASP A 179 -16.45 -3.10 -10.09
C ASP A 179 -15.21 -2.56 -9.37
N TYR A 180 -14.88 -3.07 -8.18
CA TYR A 180 -13.68 -2.72 -7.42
C TYR A 180 -12.45 -3.57 -7.74
N LEU A 181 -12.52 -4.40 -8.79
CA LEU A 181 -11.37 -5.20 -9.23
C LEU A 181 -10.24 -4.29 -9.76
N ASN A 182 -9.11 -4.31 -9.08
CA ASN A 182 -7.94 -3.54 -9.49
C ASN A 182 -7.20 -4.23 -10.63
N LYS A 183 -7.52 -3.85 -11.88
CA LYS A 183 -6.81 -4.15 -13.11
C LYS A 183 -6.80 -5.61 -13.57
N GLY A 184 -6.51 -6.56 -12.68
CA GLY A 184 -6.40 -7.98 -13.02
C GLY A 184 -6.27 -8.85 -11.78
N ILE A 185 -5.92 -10.12 -11.98
CA ILE A 185 -5.81 -11.13 -10.94
C ILE A 185 -4.36 -11.57 -10.76
N VAL A 186 -3.97 -11.80 -9.53
CA VAL A 186 -2.64 -12.32 -9.11
C VAL A 186 -2.86 -13.65 -8.41
N PHE A 187 -2.06 -14.65 -8.76
CA PHE A 187 -1.87 -15.85 -7.98
C PHE A 187 -0.50 -15.81 -7.32
N ARG A 188 -0.46 -16.13 -6.03
CA ARG A 188 0.74 -16.00 -5.22
C ARG A 188 0.93 -17.23 -4.36
N GLU A 189 2.15 -17.79 -4.34
CA GLU A 189 2.48 -18.92 -3.49
C GLU A 189 2.17 -18.57 -2.02
N PHE A 190 1.53 -19.48 -1.30
CA PHE A 190 1.24 -19.30 0.11
C PHE A 190 2.49 -19.59 0.93
N GLU A 191 2.88 -18.65 1.76
CA GLU A 191 4.01 -18.79 2.70
C GLU A 191 3.51 -19.02 4.12
N GLU A 192 4.08 -20.01 4.81
CA GLU A 192 3.84 -20.19 6.24
C GLU A 192 4.66 -19.19 7.04
N LEU A 193 3.95 -18.26 7.69
CA LEU A 193 4.54 -17.21 8.52
C LEU A 193 4.58 -17.59 9.99
N GLU A 194 5.47 -16.96 10.76
CA GLU A 194 5.54 -17.13 12.20
C GLU A 194 4.28 -16.56 12.86
N PHE A 195 3.60 -17.41 13.62
CA PHE A 195 2.40 -17.00 14.36
C PHE A 195 2.76 -15.99 15.46
N LEU A 196 2.00 -14.92 15.55
CA LEU A 196 2.15 -13.90 16.58
C LEU A 196 1.11 -14.07 17.70
N THR A 197 -0.17 -14.01 17.35
CA THR A 197 -1.31 -14.12 18.26
C THR A 197 -2.61 -14.27 17.45
N ASP A 198 -3.72 -14.52 18.12
CA ASP A 198 -5.04 -14.44 17.50
C ASP A 198 -5.60 -13.01 17.68
N HIS A 199 -6.16 -12.44 16.63
CA HIS A 199 -6.79 -11.12 16.67
C HIS A 199 -7.99 -11.10 17.63
N SER A 200 -7.98 -10.21 18.62
CA SER A 200 -8.91 -10.19 19.75
C SER A 200 -10.39 -10.11 19.34
N LYS A 201 -10.71 -9.46 18.21
CA LYS A 201 -12.10 -9.28 17.75
C LYS A 201 -12.57 -10.34 16.77
N SER A 202 -11.71 -10.84 15.89
CA SER A 202 -12.11 -11.76 14.81
C SER A 202 -11.61 -13.19 14.98
N GLY A 203 -10.66 -13.44 15.91
CA GLY A 203 -10.01 -14.73 16.06
C GLY A 203 -9.11 -15.13 14.88
N MET A 204 -8.83 -14.19 13.95
CA MET A 204 -7.93 -14.43 12.82
C MET A 204 -6.50 -14.56 13.34
N PRO A 205 -5.74 -15.60 12.92
CA PRO A 205 -4.33 -15.70 13.29
C PRO A 205 -3.54 -14.55 12.67
N LEU A 206 -2.85 -13.78 13.52
CA LEU A 206 -1.92 -12.74 13.13
C LEU A 206 -0.51 -13.31 13.05
N THR A 207 0.26 -12.80 12.13
CA THR A 207 1.64 -13.22 11.89
C THR A 207 2.62 -12.10 12.25
N LYS A 208 3.88 -12.47 12.51
CA LYS A 208 4.92 -11.52 12.90
C LYS A 208 5.35 -10.70 11.70
N GLU A 209 4.79 -9.52 11.59
CA GLU A 209 4.95 -8.61 10.45
C GLU A 209 5.38 -7.23 10.91
N PHE A 210 6.18 -6.56 10.07
CA PHE A 210 6.61 -5.18 10.28
C PHE A 210 6.34 -4.36 9.03
N ARG A 211 6.01 -3.08 9.23
CA ARG A 211 5.96 -2.07 8.18
C ARG A 211 7.17 -1.18 8.26
N ILE A 212 7.99 -1.17 7.22
CA ILE A 212 9.15 -0.29 7.06
C ILE A 212 8.75 0.85 6.14
N VAL A 213 8.91 2.09 6.60
CA VAL A 213 8.61 3.29 5.82
C VAL A 213 9.91 3.83 5.24
N PHE A 214 9.94 4.03 3.93
CA PHE A 214 11.10 4.56 3.20
C PHE A 214 10.79 5.93 2.60
N LEU A 215 11.73 6.86 2.75
CA LEU A 215 11.75 8.16 2.10
C LEU A 215 13.13 8.36 1.46
N ASN A 216 13.18 8.56 0.14
CA ASN A 216 14.44 8.64 -0.61
C ASN A 216 15.40 7.49 -0.26
N LYS A 217 14.90 6.26 -0.29
CA LYS A 217 15.62 5.00 0.03
C LYS A 217 16.10 4.88 1.49
N ASN A 218 15.91 5.91 2.30
CA ASN A 218 16.28 5.86 3.72
C ASN A 218 15.06 5.43 4.56
N VAL A 219 15.33 4.64 5.59
CA VAL A 219 14.30 4.24 6.55
C VAL A 219 13.91 5.44 7.40
N VAL A 220 12.64 5.79 7.35
CA VAL A 220 12.02 6.82 8.19
C VAL A 220 11.58 6.22 9.51
N GLN A 221 10.87 5.08 9.45
CA GLN A 221 10.31 4.44 10.63
C GLN A 221 10.06 2.96 10.36
N ILE A 222 10.05 2.18 11.46
CA ILE A 222 9.66 0.77 11.45
C ILE A 222 8.56 0.63 12.47
N TYR A 223 7.46 -0.02 12.07
CA TYR A 223 6.32 -0.27 12.93
C TYR A 223 6.04 -1.76 13.02
N ASN A 224 5.61 -2.22 14.18
CA ASN A 224 4.86 -3.46 14.28
C ASN A 224 3.62 -3.31 13.40
N TYR A 225 3.35 -4.29 12.55
CA TYR A 225 2.20 -4.22 11.64
C TYR A 225 0.86 -4.33 12.38
N TRP A 226 0.83 -5.14 13.43
CA TRP A 226 -0.34 -5.35 14.28
C TRP A 226 -0.16 -4.66 15.63
N ASP A 227 -1.24 -4.12 16.17
CA ASP A 227 -1.25 -3.51 17.50
C ASP A 227 -1.34 -4.56 18.62
N GLU A 228 -1.60 -5.83 18.26
CA GLU A 228 -1.73 -6.96 19.17
C GLU A 228 -0.52 -7.91 19.07
N GLY A 229 -0.30 -8.67 20.13
CA GLY A 229 0.77 -9.65 20.21
C GLY A 229 2.08 -9.11 20.77
N ASN A 230 2.98 -10.06 21.08
CA ASN A 230 4.32 -9.73 21.59
C ASN A 230 5.36 -9.90 20.46
N TYR A 231 5.96 -8.82 20.01
CA TYR A 231 6.95 -8.81 18.94
C TYR A 231 8.37 -9.15 19.43
N ASP A 232 8.59 -9.32 20.73
CA ASP A 232 9.91 -9.49 21.34
C ASP A 232 10.90 -8.37 20.95
N SER A 233 12.21 -8.68 21.02
CA SER A 233 13.26 -7.77 20.59
C SER A 233 13.76 -8.04 19.16
N GLU A 234 13.19 -9.05 18.49
CA GLU A 234 13.62 -9.42 17.15
C GLU A 234 12.98 -8.54 16.10
N ILE A 235 13.81 -7.82 15.36
CA ILE A 235 13.44 -6.97 14.24
C ILE A 235 14.01 -7.51 12.93
N PRO A 236 13.44 -7.16 11.76
CA PRO A 236 14.02 -7.49 10.46
C PRO A 236 15.44 -6.93 10.31
N ASP A 237 16.27 -7.60 9.49
CA ASP A 237 17.54 -7.05 9.06
C ASP A 237 17.31 -5.82 8.16
N ILE A 238 17.43 -4.65 8.75
CA ILE A 238 17.11 -3.37 8.10
C ILE A 238 18.08 -3.05 6.97
N ASP A 239 19.35 -3.38 7.11
CA ASP A 239 20.36 -3.13 6.07
C ASP A 239 20.08 -4.00 4.84
N PHE A 240 19.62 -5.24 5.03
CA PHE A 240 19.16 -6.10 3.94
C PHE A 240 17.99 -5.45 3.15
N PHE A 241 16.95 -5.01 3.83
CA PHE A 241 15.80 -4.40 3.17
C PHE A 241 16.09 -3.01 2.59
N LYS A 242 17.02 -2.26 3.19
CA LYS A 242 17.51 -1.00 2.64
C LYS A 242 18.24 -1.22 1.31
N ASN A 243 19.04 -2.28 1.17
CA ASN A 243 19.68 -2.62 -0.09
C ASN A 243 18.65 -2.94 -1.20
N ILE A 244 17.55 -3.64 -0.86
CA ILE A 244 16.46 -3.89 -1.81
C ILE A 244 15.76 -2.57 -2.19
N ALA A 245 15.55 -1.69 -1.21
CA ALA A 245 14.90 -0.40 -1.40
C ALA A 245 15.59 0.48 -2.46
N GLU A 246 16.91 0.34 -2.66
CA GLU A 246 17.64 1.06 -3.71
C GLU A 246 17.10 0.80 -5.12
N SER A 247 16.56 -0.41 -5.37
CA SER A 247 15.99 -0.81 -6.66
C SER A 247 14.55 -0.39 -6.87
N ILE A 248 13.83 0.02 -5.82
CA ILE A 248 12.40 0.38 -5.89
C ILE A 248 12.24 1.75 -6.54
N GLU A 249 11.42 1.86 -7.56
CA GLU A 249 11.22 3.09 -8.33
C GLU A 249 10.12 3.96 -7.71
N SER A 250 10.34 4.38 -6.46
CA SER A 250 9.47 5.29 -5.71
C SER A 250 10.32 6.05 -4.69
N ASN A 251 9.99 7.31 -4.44
CA ASN A 251 10.69 8.15 -3.46
C ASN A 251 10.11 8.00 -2.06
N PHE A 252 8.84 7.60 -1.96
CA PHE A 252 8.16 7.45 -0.69
C PHE A 252 7.23 6.22 -0.74
N PHE A 253 7.62 5.16 -0.03
CA PHE A 253 6.91 3.89 -0.06
C PHE A 253 7.02 3.15 1.28
N THR A 254 6.17 2.14 1.44
CA THR A 254 6.24 1.18 2.54
C THR A 254 6.61 -0.21 2.01
N MET A 255 7.30 -0.96 2.86
CA MET A 255 7.60 -2.36 2.65
C MET A 255 7.10 -3.13 3.86
N ASP A 256 6.10 -3.98 3.64
CA ASP A 256 5.60 -4.88 4.66
C ASP A 256 6.37 -6.18 4.59
N VAL A 257 7.01 -6.55 5.69
CA VAL A 257 7.86 -7.74 5.78
C VAL A 257 7.34 -8.67 6.89
N ALA A 258 7.38 -9.96 6.64
CA ALA A 258 6.92 -10.96 7.58
C ALA A 258 8.02 -11.99 7.89
N LYS A 259 8.00 -12.52 9.11
CA LYS A 259 8.88 -13.61 9.49
C LYS A 259 8.29 -14.94 9.04
N LYS A 260 9.08 -15.73 8.31
CA LYS A 260 8.69 -17.08 7.90
C LYS A 260 8.79 -18.05 9.08
N LYS A 261 7.91 -19.04 9.13
CA LYS A 261 7.89 -20.10 10.16
C LYS A 261 9.19 -20.90 10.23
N ASN A 262 9.88 -21.07 9.09
CA ASN A 262 11.16 -21.76 9.00
C ASN A 262 12.38 -20.86 9.22
N GLY A 263 12.18 -19.61 9.64
CA GLY A 263 13.19 -18.57 9.81
C GLY A 263 13.38 -17.72 8.56
N GLY A 264 14.08 -16.60 8.74
CA GLY A 264 14.25 -15.56 7.69
C GLY A 264 13.02 -14.66 7.53
N TRP A 265 13.20 -13.61 6.74
CA TRP A 265 12.19 -12.59 6.46
C TRP A 265 11.80 -12.62 4.99
N ILE A 266 10.59 -12.20 4.69
CA ILE A 266 10.07 -12.14 3.32
C ILE A 266 9.23 -10.88 3.13
N ILE A 267 9.31 -10.26 1.96
CA ILE A 267 8.49 -9.09 1.61
C ILE A 267 7.08 -9.55 1.27
N MET A 268 6.11 -9.06 2.02
CA MET A 268 4.70 -9.37 1.77
C MET A 268 4.07 -8.38 0.80
N GLU A 269 4.38 -7.09 0.92
CA GLU A 269 3.78 -6.06 0.08
C GLU A 269 4.68 -4.82 0.00
N LEU A 270 4.67 -4.16 -1.16
CA LEU A 270 5.08 -2.77 -1.30
C LEU A 270 3.82 -1.91 -1.40
N GLY A 271 3.85 -0.73 -0.79
CA GLY A 271 2.75 0.23 -0.86
C GLY A 271 3.28 1.64 -1.13
N ASP A 272 2.52 2.47 -1.85
CA ASP A 272 2.86 3.88 -1.95
C ASP A 272 2.73 4.55 -0.57
N GLY A 273 3.77 5.24 -0.13
CA GLY A 273 3.85 5.84 1.21
C GLY A 273 2.79 6.91 1.48
N GLN A 274 2.25 7.51 0.43
CA GLN A 274 1.23 8.55 0.55
C GLN A 274 -0.14 7.99 0.94
N VAL A 275 -0.42 6.73 0.59
CA VAL A 275 -1.70 6.07 0.85
C VAL A 275 -1.59 4.87 1.82
N ALA A 276 -0.38 4.55 2.24
CA ALA A 276 -0.17 3.55 3.27
C ALA A 276 -0.57 4.11 4.66
N GLY A 277 -1.51 3.47 5.33
CA GLY A 277 -1.93 3.85 6.68
C GLY A 277 -0.83 3.63 7.72
N LEU A 278 -0.80 4.45 8.74
CA LEU A 278 0.03 4.22 9.91
C LEU A 278 -0.72 3.31 10.89
N PRO A 279 -0.03 2.40 11.60
CA PRO A 279 -0.63 1.65 12.70
C PRO A 279 -1.25 2.57 13.76
N ASP A 280 -2.27 2.11 14.47
CA ASP A 280 -2.98 2.93 15.45
C ASP A 280 -2.07 3.43 16.58
N ASN A 281 -1.10 2.60 17.01
CA ASN A 281 -0.11 2.92 18.03
C ASN A 281 1.06 3.80 17.53
N ALA A 282 1.13 4.11 16.24
CA ALA A 282 2.21 4.92 15.69
C ALA A 282 2.21 6.34 16.28
N ASN A 283 3.38 6.83 16.73
CA ASN A 283 3.54 8.20 17.15
C ASN A 283 3.64 9.12 15.91
N ARG A 284 2.52 9.77 15.57
CA ARG A 284 2.39 10.64 14.38
C ARG A 284 3.36 11.82 14.45
N ASN A 285 3.60 12.38 15.63
CA ASN A 285 4.52 13.51 15.79
C ASN A 285 5.97 13.11 15.46
N ILE A 286 6.42 11.95 15.95
CA ILE A 286 7.75 11.41 15.60
C ILE A 286 7.82 11.14 14.10
N TYR A 287 6.78 10.56 13.50
CA TYR A 287 6.71 10.29 12.07
C TYR A 287 6.90 11.56 11.24
N TYR A 288 6.13 12.62 11.49
CA TYR A 288 6.24 13.87 10.74
C TYR A 288 7.56 14.60 11.00
N LYS A 289 8.12 14.50 12.20
CA LYS A 289 9.48 15.01 12.47
C LYS A 289 10.54 14.30 11.63
N GLN A 290 10.43 12.99 11.47
CA GLN A 290 11.36 12.22 10.65
C GLN A 290 11.16 12.45 9.14
N ILE A 291 9.90 12.60 8.68
CA ILE A 291 9.61 13.05 7.32
C ILE A 291 10.28 14.41 7.06
N LYS A 292 10.14 15.38 7.98
CA LYS A 292 10.76 16.71 7.85
C LYS A 292 12.29 16.63 7.70
N ASN A 293 12.93 15.79 8.52
CA ASN A 293 14.38 15.59 8.46
C ASN A 293 14.81 14.91 7.14
N GLY A 294 14.09 13.90 6.69
CA GLY A 294 14.39 13.18 5.45
C GLY A 294 14.22 14.06 4.21
N VAL A 295 13.24 14.94 4.20
CA VAL A 295 13.01 15.88 3.10
C VAL A 295 14.08 16.96 3.04
N GLN A 296 14.57 17.48 4.18
CA GLN A 296 15.64 18.48 4.21
C GLN A 296 16.96 17.97 3.60
N GLN A 297 17.18 16.66 3.59
CA GLN A 297 18.34 16.06 2.93
C GLN A 297 18.14 15.91 1.40
N TRP A 298 16.93 16.07 0.93
CA TRP A 298 16.55 15.91 -0.49
C TRP A 298 16.45 17.26 -1.23
N LEU A 299 16.10 18.34 -0.52
CA LEU A 299 16.03 19.72 -1.04
C LEU A 299 17.40 20.41 -1.02
#